data_0a8a94db2307c39365881e9336e3ab47
#
_entry.id   0a8a94db2307c39365881e9336e3ab47
#
_cell.length_a   1.000
_cell.length_b   1.000
_cell.length_c   1.000
_cell.angle_alpha   90.00
_cell.angle_beta   90.00
_cell.angle_gamma   90.00
#
_symmetry.space_group_name_H-M   'P 1'
#
loop_
_entity.id
_entity.type
_entity.pdbx_description
1 polymer ?
#
loop_
_entity_poly.entity_id
_entity_poly.type
_entity_poly.pdbx_seq_one_letter_code
_entity_poly.pdbx_strand_id
1 'polypeptide(L)'
;MSRVKRGTIKNKKRKNVLAMAKGYRFGRSKKEAAAKDAIKHAGTHAFAHRKDKKNENRKVWTIKINALAREEGISYSKLIDALKKKEVILDRKILADLAENHPEVFKKVLATVK
;
A
#
# COMPACT_ATOMS: atom_id res chain seq x y z
N MET A 1 44.28 4.91 -30.32
CA MET A 1 42.96 5.11 -29.68
C MET A 1 42.08 3.90 -29.99
N SER A 2 41.47 3.28 -29.00
CA SER A 2 40.56 2.15 -29.21
C SER A 2 39.20 2.61 -29.76
N ARG A 3 38.66 1.91 -30.76
CA ARG A 3 37.36 2.22 -31.39
C ARG A 3 36.21 1.81 -30.45
N VAL A 4 35.38 2.75 -30.06
CA VAL A 4 34.16 2.47 -29.27
C VAL A 4 33.03 2.01 -30.18
N LYS A 5 32.57 0.77 -30.02
CA LYS A 5 31.47 0.18 -30.79
C LYS A 5 30.09 0.57 -30.15
N ARG A 6 29.59 1.77 -30.50
CA ARG A 6 28.32 2.31 -29.96
C ARG A 6 27.08 1.49 -30.36
N GLY A 7 27.11 0.79 -31.49
CA GLY A 7 25.98 -0.04 -31.95
C GLY A 7 25.63 -1.19 -31.00
N THR A 8 26.63 -1.86 -30.44
CA THR A 8 26.41 -2.94 -29.46
C THR A 8 25.80 -2.43 -28.15
N ILE A 9 26.29 -1.28 -27.68
CA ILE A 9 25.78 -0.62 -26.46
C ILE A 9 24.33 -0.17 -26.67
N LYS A 10 24.01 0.43 -27.83
CA LYS A 10 22.65 0.85 -28.18
C LYS A 10 21.68 -0.32 -28.20
N ASN A 11 22.06 -1.43 -28.85
CA ASN A 11 21.23 -2.63 -28.90
C ASN A 11 21.03 -3.26 -27.52
N LYS A 12 22.05 -3.28 -26.66
CA LYS A 12 21.91 -3.77 -25.28
C LYS A 12 20.95 -2.90 -24.47
N LYS A 13 21.07 -1.58 -24.54
CA LYS A 13 20.15 -0.64 -23.90
C LYS A 13 18.70 -0.83 -24.38
N ARG A 14 18.49 -0.96 -25.70
CA ARG A 14 17.19 -1.23 -26.29
C ARG A 14 16.58 -2.54 -25.77
N LYS A 15 17.35 -3.63 -25.77
CA LYS A 15 16.88 -4.92 -25.23
C LYS A 15 16.45 -4.83 -23.78
N ASN A 16 17.22 -4.13 -22.94
CA ASN A 16 16.88 -3.94 -21.53
C ASN A 16 15.57 -3.16 -21.36
N VAL A 17 15.37 -2.09 -22.11
CA VAL A 17 14.11 -1.32 -22.06
C VAL A 17 12.91 -2.16 -22.51
N LEU A 18 13.04 -2.88 -23.60
CA LEU A 18 11.94 -3.74 -24.11
C LEU A 18 11.66 -4.92 -23.18
N ALA A 19 12.66 -5.45 -22.48
CA ALA A 19 12.46 -6.49 -21.47
C ALA A 19 11.58 -6.00 -20.30
N MET A 20 11.75 -4.74 -19.87
CA MET A 20 10.90 -4.12 -18.82
C MET A 20 9.46 -3.88 -19.28
N ALA A 21 9.22 -3.74 -20.59
CA ALA A 21 7.90 -3.53 -21.19
C ALA A 21 7.30 -4.82 -21.77
N LYS A 22 7.85 -5.97 -21.44
CA LYS A 22 7.35 -7.26 -21.91
C LYS A 22 5.90 -7.48 -21.47
N GLY A 23 5.03 -7.85 -22.41
CA GLY A 23 3.59 -8.03 -22.16
C GLY A 23 2.73 -6.76 -22.28
N TYR A 24 3.32 -5.60 -22.55
CA TYR A 24 2.54 -4.38 -22.81
C TYR A 24 1.86 -4.44 -24.19
N ARG A 25 0.72 -3.75 -24.31
CA ARG A 25 -0.09 -3.73 -25.52
C ARG A 25 0.56 -2.92 -26.66
N PHE A 26 0.29 -3.34 -27.89
CA PHE A 26 0.65 -2.65 -29.13
C PHE A 26 2.15 -2.30 -29.24
N GLY A 27 2.47 -1.11 -29.71
CA GLY A 27 3.83 -0.61 -29.90
C GLY A 27 4.65 -0.44 -28.62
N ARG A 28 4.02 -0.41 -27.46
CA ARG A 28 4.68 -0.25 -26.15
C ARG A 28 5.63 -1.40 -25.80
N SER A 29 5.39 -2.60 -26.31
CA SER A 29 6.29 -3.75 -26.14
C SER A 29 7.35 -3.88 -27.24
N LYS A 30 7.25 -3.15 -28.36
CA LYS A 30 8.11 -3.32 -29.54
C LYS A 30 8.94 -2.07 -29.87
N LYS A 31 8.40 -0.87 -29.65
CA LYS A 31 9.05 0.41 -29.97
C LYS A 31 9.68 0.98 -28.71
N GLU A 32 11.01 1.24 -28.75
CA GLU A 32 11.78 1.69 -27.58
C GLU A 32 11.24 2.99 -26.97
N ALA A 33 10.89 3.98 -27.79
CA ALA A 33 10.36 5.25 -27.31
C ALA A 33 9.04 5.05 -26.56
N ALA A 34 8.09 4.32 -27.15
CA ALA A 34 6.81 4.01 -26.53
C ALA A 34 6.95 3.15 -25.28
N ALA A 35 7.92 2.21 -25.26
CA ALA A 35 8.24 1.43 -24.06
C ALA A 35 8.76 2.30 -22.93
N LYS A 36 9.71 3.19 -23.19
CA LYS A 36 10.26 4.13 -22.21
C LYS A 36 9.18 5.01 -21.58
N ASP A 37 8.28 5.54 -22.41
CA ASP A 37 7.18 6.36 -21.95
C ASP A 37 6.23 5.56 -21.05
N ALA A 38 5.81 4.38 -21.49
CA ALA A 38 4.95 3.51 -20.71
C ALA A 38 5.56 3.10 -19.36
N ILE A 39 6.87 2.79 -19.32
CA ILE A 39 7.58 2.45 -18.09
C ILE A 39 7.62 3.64 -17.11
N LYS A 40 7.85 4.86 -17.62
CA LYS A 40 7.83 6.07 -16.77
C LYS A 40 6.46 6.30 -16.17
N HIS A 41 5.39 6.20 -16.96
CA HIS A 41 4.02 6.31 -16.47
C HIS A 41 3.70 5.24 -15.42
N ALA A 42 4.06 3.99 -15.67
CA ALA A 42 3.89 2.90 -14.70
C ALA A 42 4.62 3.20 -13.38
N GLY A 43 5.86 3.72 -13.46
CA GLY A 43 6.63 4.13 -12.29
C GLY A 43 5.96 5.24 -11.48
N THR A 44 5.41 6.25 -12.15
CA THR A 44 4.68 7.36 -11.51
C THR A 44 3.44 6.84 -10.77
N HIS A 45 2.64 6.00 -11.42
CA HIS A 45 1.48 5.37 -10.79
C HIS A 45 1.86 4.47 -9.61
N ALA A 46 2.89 3.64 -9.77
CA ALA A 46 3.38 2.78 -8.69
C ALA A 46 3.83 3.60 -7.47
N PHE A 47 4.50 4.73 -7.69
CA PHE A 47 4.92 5.62 -6.61
C PHE A 47 3.72 6.20 -5.85
N ALA A 48 2.72 6.74 -6.55
CA ALA A 48 1.50 7.26 -5.95
C ALA A 48 0.72 6.18 -5.20
N HIS A 49 0.49 5.02 -5.84
CA HIS A 49 -0.29 3.94 -5.27
C HIS A 49 0.35 3.27 -4.05
N ARG A 50 1.68 3.32 -3.89
CA ARG A 50 2.31 2.89 -2.63
C ARG A 50 1.89 3.75 -1.44
N LYS A 51 1.63 5.03 -1.64
CA LYS A 51 1.07 5.94 -0.62
C LYS A 51 -0.42 5.66 -0.40
N ASP A 52 -1.16 5.48 -1.47
CA ASP A 52 -2.60 5.18 -1.41
C ASP A 52 -2.88 3.84 -0.72
N LYS A 53 -2.06 2.82 -0.97
CA LYS A 53 -2.16 1.52 -0.27
C LYS A 53 -2.13 1.66 1.26
N LYS A 54 -1.30 2.56 1.78
CA LYS A 54 -1.26 2.82 3.22
C LYS A 54 -2.56 3.44 3.74
N ASN A 55 -3.16 4.34 2.96
CA ASN A 55 -4.43 4.97 3.31
C ASN A 55 -5.59 3.98 3.24
N GLU A 56 -5.62 3.13 2.21
CA GLU A 56 -6.66 2.09 2.08
C GLU A 56 -6.58 1.07 3.23
N ASN A 57 -5.38 0.63 3.61
CA ASN A 57 -5.23 -0.25 4.78
C ASN A 57 -5.75 0.40 6.06
N ARG A 58 -5.47 1.70 6.30
CA ARG A 58 -6.01 2.40 7.47
C ARG A 58 -7.54 2.47 7.46
N LYS A 59 -8.16 2.67 6.30
CA LYS A 59 -9.62 2.64 6.18
C LYS A 59 -10.19 1.27 6.55
N VAL A 60 -9.59 0.19 6.04
CA VAL A 60 -10.00 -1.18 6.37
C VAL A 60 -9.89 -1.46 7.86
N TRP A 61 -8.78 -1.09 8.50
CA TRP A 61 -8.63 -1.24 9.94
C TRP A 61 -9.67 -0.46 10.73
N THR A 62 -9.96 0.77 10.31
CA THR A 62 -11.00 1.60 10.93
C THR A 62 -12.38 0.94 10.85
N ILE A 63 -12.72 0.33 9.71
CA ILE A 63 -13.99 -0.38 9.52
C ILE A 63 -14.08 -1.58 10.47
N LYS A 64 -13.05 -2.41 10.54
CA LYS A 64 -12.98 -3.59 11.41
C LYS A 64 -13.14 -3.22 12.90
N ILE A 65 -12.36 -2.24 13.35
CA ILE A 65 -12.43 -1.73 14.74
C ILE A 65 -13.83 -1.17 15.05
N ASN A 66 -14.38 -0.37 14.13
CA ASN A 66 -15.69 0.26 14.36
C ASN A 66 -16.83 -0.75 14.41
N ALA A 67 -16.76 -1.83 13.61
CA ALA A 67 -17.77 -2.89 13.63
C ALA A 67 -17.89 -3.49 15.04
N LEU A 68 -16.81 -4.00 15.60
CA LEU A 68 -16.83 -4.63 16.92
C LEU A 68 -17.03 -3.60 18.06
N ALA A 69 -16.51 -2.38 17.94
CA ALA A 69 -16.76 -1.33 18.90
C ALA A 69 -18.23 -0.94 18.98
N ARG A 70 -18.95 -0.93 17.86
CA ARG A 70 -20.40 -0.65 17.82
C ARG A 70 -21.25 -1.77 18.42
N GLU A 71 -20.86 -3.02 18.27
CA GLU A 71 -21.48 -4.14 18.97
C GLU A 71 -21.43 -3.94 20.50
N GLU A 72 -20.34 -3.36 21.00
CA GLU A 72 -20.16 -3.00 22.41
C GLU A 72 -20.72 -1.61 22.78
N GLY A 73 -21.48 -0.97 21.89
CA GLY A 73 -22.18 0.30 22.11
C GLY A 73 -21.29 1.55 22.03
N ILE A 74 -20.06 1.46 21.52
CA ILE A 74 -19.11 2.60 21.41
C ILE A 74 -18.82 2.89 19.94
N SER A 75 -18.78 4.17 19.55
CA SER A 75 -18.33 4.56 18.23
C SER A 75 -16.79 4.58 18.16
N TYR A 76 -16.23 4.39 16.96
CA TYR A 76 -14.79 4.43 16.70
C TYR A 76 -14.12 5.70 17.27
N SER A 77 -14.74 6.87 17.07
CA SER A 77 -14.18 8.15 17.56
C SER A 77 -14.06 8.19 19.07
N LYS A 78 -15.11 7.75 19.77
CA LYS A 78 -15.12 7.67 21.24
C LYS A 78 -14.10 6.65 21.75
N LEU A 79 -13.95 5.52 21.08
CA LEU A 79 -12.95 4.52 21.42
C LEU A 79 -11.53 5.08 21.31
N ILE A 80 -11.19 5.73 20.19
CA ILE A 80 -9.86 6.29 19.99
C ILE A 80 -9.56 7.42 21.00
N ASP A 81 -10.56 8.24 21.33
CA ASP A 81 -10.42 9.27 22.36
C ASP A 81 -10.19 8.65 23.75
N ALA A 82 -10.94 7.61 24.11
CA ALA A 82 -10.79 6.89 25.36
C ALA A 82 -9.39 6.23 25.50
N LEU A 83 -8.91 5.57 24.43
CA LEU A 83 -7.56 5.00 24.39
C LEU A 83 -6.49 6.06 24.60
N LYS A 84 -6.63 7.24 23.96
CA LYS A 84 -5.70 8.35 24.14
C LYS A 84 -5.72 8.90 25.57
N LYS A 85 -6.89 9.08 26.16
CA LYS A 85 -7.04 9.57 27.55
C LYS A 85 -6.43 8.64 28.57
N LYS A 86 -6.47 7.35 28.32
CA LYS A 86 -5.88 6.30 29.18
C LYS A 86 -4.42 5.98 28.81
N GLU A 87 -3.82 6.74 27.88
CA GLU A 87 -2.43 6.55 27.41
C GLU A 87 -2.14 5.13 26.87
N VAL A 88 -3.16 4.45 26.37
CA VAL A 88 -3.02 3.12 25.76
C VAL A 88 -2.52 3.26 24.34
N ILE A 89 -1.24 2.99 24.12
CA ILE A 89 -0.55 3.14 22.83
C ILE A 89 -0.67 1.83 22.03
N LEU A 90 -1.83 1.59 21.44
CA LEU A 90 -2.04 0.49 20.48
C LEU A 90 -2.28 1.06 19.08
N ASP A 91 -1.60 0.50 18.09
CA ASP A 91 -1.81 0.93 16.71
C ASP A 91 -3.10 0.34 16.11
N ARG A 92 -3.57 0.98 15.03
CA ARG A 92 -4.82 0.56 14.38
C ARG A 92 -4.77 -0.84 13.77
N LYS A 93 -3.58 -1.28 13.36
CA LYS A 93 -3.39 -2.62 12.78
C LYS A 93 -3.60 -3.68 13.85
N ILE A 94 -2.97 -3.51 15.01
CA ILE A 94 -3.13 -4.42 16.16
C ILE A 94 -4.59 -4.42 16.64
N LEU A 95 -5.21 -3.26 16.80
CA LEU A 95 -6.62 -3.17 17.19
C LEU A 95 -7.55 -3.85 16.18
N ALA A 96 -7.29 -3.75 14.89
CA ALA A 96 -8.08 -4.40 13.86
C ALA A 96 -7.88 -5.93 13.85
N ASP A 97 -6.67 -6.39 14.12
CA ASP A 97 -6.36 -7.82 14.25
C ASP A 97 -7.04 -8.41 15.49
N LEU A 98 -6.99 -7.73 16.62
CA LEU A 98 -7.70 -8.11 17.84
C LEU A 98 -9.21 -8.16 17.60
N ALA A 99 -9.76 -7.20 16.87
CA ALA A 99 -11.18 -7.16 16.56
C ALA A 99 -11.63 -8.34 15.66
N GLU A 100 -10.79 -8.77 14.74
CA GLU A 100 -11.13 -9.83 13.79
C GLU A 100 -10.85 -11.23 14.34
N ASN A 101 -9.67 -11.44 14.92
CA ASN A 101 -9.17 -12.77 15.30
C ASN A 101 -9.28 -13.06 16.80
N HIS A 102 -9.36 -12.02 17.65
CA HIS A 102 -9.36 -12.16 19.11
C HIS A 102 -10.40 -11.24 19.78
N PRO A 103 -11.71 -11.39 19.48
CA PRO A 103 -12.75 -10.48 19.97
C PRO A 103 -12.82 -10.41 21.50
N GLU A 104 -12.55 -11.51 22.20
CA GLU A 104 -12.52 -11.55 23.67
C GLU A 104 -11.43 -10.64 24.27
N VAL A 105 -10.25 -10.58 23.61
CA VAL A 105 -9.15 -9.70 24.04
C VAL A 105 -9.52 -8.25 23.75
N PHE A 106 -10.12 -7.98 22.59
CA PHE A 106 -10.60 -6.64 22.24
C PHE A 106 -11.64 -6.12 23.23
N LYS A 107 -12.59 -6.97 23.68
CA LYS A 107 -13.56 -6.61 24.72
C LYS A 107 -12.90 -6.25 26.05
N LYS A 108 -11.85 -6.96 26.45
CA LYS A 108 -11.06 -6.61 27.64
C LYS A 108 -10.39 -5.25 27.49
N VAL A 109 -9.81 -4.94 26.32
CA VAL A 109 -9.26 -3.62 26.04
C VAL A 109 -10.34 -2.54 26.13
N LEU A 110 -11.53 -2.79 25.58
CA LEU A 110 -12.67 -1.86 25.69
C LEU A 110 -13.09 -1.65 27.15
N ALA A 111 -13.16 -2.70 27.97
CA ALA A 111 -13.51 -2.60 29.37
C ALA A 111 -12.49 -1.75 30.18
N THR A 112 -11.22 -1.80 29.81
CA THR A 112 -10.17 -1.00 30.45
C THR A 112 -10.30 0.49 30.15
N VAL A 113 -10.91 0.87 29.02
CA VAL A 113 -11.01 2.27 28.56
C VAL A 113 -12.41 2.87 28.69
N LYS A 114 -13.42 2.06 28.99
CA LYS A 114 -14.75 2.52 29.42
C LYS A 114 -14.66 3.14 30.80
#